data_be1b22bf1e67ab91b3da51cdd73fee42
#
_entry.id   be1b22bf1e67ab91b3da51cdd73fee42
#
_cell.length_a   1.000
_cell.length_b   1.000
_cell.length_c   1.000
_cell.angle_alpha   90.00
_cell.angle_beta   90.00
_cell.angle_gamma   90.00
#
_symmetry.space_group_name_H-M   'P 1'
#
loop_
_entity.id
_entity.type
_entity.pdbx_description
1 polymer ?
#
loop_
_entity_poly.entity_id
_entity_poly.type
_entity_poly.pdbx_seq_one_letter_code
_entity_poly.pdbx_strand_id
1 'polypeptide(L)'
;MNVADAMTPREEVVTVSIPGTREDALEYLQGGAFSSVPVVKDGEDGEEFRGLVTREALIERPDEDQLALLVEEVPTVTSEASLADVARLVRESGHNRVPVVDNDHLAGIVTVTDVIRALANGEIAGTDVEVGPLSTHAVNTVYRETPLPVVQAELDYADVPYAAVLDDEGEPEGMLTEVDIIEVARVEEGEAETGESLADEDDDWKWEGIKATGNRYLPTRNVEIPAEPAHRFMSEDLVTVTRKRTAQDAAQLMISNDIEQLPLMTADDMVGILRDIDLLAAVIEDE
;
A
#
# COMPACT_ATOMS: atom_id res chain seq x y z
N MET A 1 4.77 22.47 -12.12
CA MET A 1 3.39 22.17 -11.63
C MET A 1 3.41 22.13 -10.11
N ASN A 2 2.48 22.80 -9.47
CA ASN A 2 2.37 22.81 -8.02
C ASN A 2 1.48 21.65 -7.54
N VAL A 3 1.62 21.30 -6.26
CA VAL A 3 0.82 20.26 -5.62
C VAL A 3 -0.69 20.54 -5.71
N ALA A 4 -1.11 21.81 -5.54
CA ALA A 4 -2.51 22.21 -5.66
C ALA A 4 -3.16 21.85 -7.01
N ASP A 5 -2.37 21.75 -8.09
CA ASP A 5 -2.88 21.43 -9.42
C ASP A 5 -3.10 19.92 -9.63
N ALA A 6 -2.48 19.05 -8.80
CA ALA A 6 -2.46 17.61 -8.97
C ALA A 6 -3.12 16.83 -7.82
N MET A 7 -3.20 17.42 -6.62
CA MET A 7 -3.71 16.75 -5.42
C MET A 7 -5.21 16.41 -5.52
N THR A 8 -5.65 15.41 -4.78
CA THR A 8 -7.05 15.21 -4.42
C THR A 8 -7.41 16.28 -3.39
N PRO A 9 -8.36 17.19 -3.67
CA PRO A 9 -8.69 18.30 -2.78
C PRO A 9 -9.45 17.83 -1.53
N ARG A 10 -9.41 18.63 -0.45
CA ARG A 10 -9.97 18.29 0.87
C ARG A 10 -11.40 17.76 0.83
N GLU A 11 -12.25 18.33 -0.02
CA GLU A 11 -13.66 17.95 -0.16
C GLU A 11 -13.90 16.54 -0.70
N GLU A 12 -12.89 15.95 -1.37
CA GLU A 12 -12.92 14.59 -1.90
C GLU A 12 -12.16 13.58 -1.00
N VAL A 13 -11.47 14.09 0.05
CA VAL A 13 -10.70 13.25 0.97
C VAL A 13 -11.56 12.83 2.16
N VAL A 14 -11.67 11.52 2.37
CA VAL A 14 -12.27 10.95 3.57
C VAL A 14 -11.34 11.19 4.77
N THR A 15 -11.89 11.68 5.87
CA THR A 15 -11.14 11.93 7.12
C THR A 15 -11.88 11.36 8.31
N VAL A 16 -11.17 11.08 9.39
CA VAL A 16 -11.72 10.75 10.71
C VAL A 16 -11.33 11.83 11.71
N SER A 17 -12.19 12.06 12.71
CA SER A 17 -11.99 13.17 13.66
C SER A 17 -11.61 12.66 15.04
N ILE A 18 -10.78 13.43 15.75
CA ILE A 18 -10.54 13.22 17.18
C ILE A 18 -11.22 14.31 18.01
N PRO A 19 -11.85 13.93 19.17
CA PRO A 19 -11.87 12.60 19.76
C PRO A 19 -12.74 11.62 18.95
N GLY A 20 -12.22 10.41 18.78
CA GLY A 20 -12.84 9.31 18.06
C GLY A 20 -12.30 7.97 18.51
N THR A 21 -12.81 6.90 17.94
CA THR A 21 -12.47 5.52 18.26
C THR A 21 -11.77 4.83 17.09
N ARG A 22 -11.14 3.70 17.39
CA ARG A 22 -10.61 2.77 16.39
C ARG A 22 -11.66 2.38 15.34
N GLU A 23 -12.92 2.16 15.77
CA GLU A 23 -14.02 1.74 14.88
C GLU A 23 -14.28 2.76 13.77
N ASP A 24 -14.15 4.06 14.08
CA ASP A 24 -14.34 5.14 13.11
C ASP A 24 -13.32 5.06 11.94
N ALA A 25 -12.07 4.68 12.22
CA ALA A 25 -11.06 4.46 11.16
C ALA A 25 -11.24 3.11 10.46
N LEU A 26 -11.62 2.08 11.22
CA LEU A 26 -11.77 0.73 10.72
C LEU A 26 -12.84 0.64 9.62
N GLU A 27 -13.93 1.39 9.72
CA GLU A 27 -15.00 1.46 8.72
C GLU A 27 -14.44 1.76 7.31
N TYR A 28 -13.45 2.64 7.22
CA TYR A 28 -12.84 3.02 5.93
C TYR A 28 -11.68 2.09 5.52
N LEU A 29 -10.94 1.55 6.49
CA LEU A 29 -9.74 0.74 6.22
C LEU A 29 -10.03 -0.75 5.97
N GLN A 30 -11.22 -1.26 6.34
CA GLN A 30 -11.62 -2.66 6.11
C GLN A 30 -11.94 -2.97 4.65
N GLY A 31 -12.44 -1.98 3.90
CA GLY A 31 -12.96 -2.16 2.54
C GLY A 31 -11.89 -2.30 1.44
N GLY A 32 -10.60 -2.29 1.78
CA GLY A 32 -9.50 -2.38 0.81
C GLY A 32 -9.24 -1.11 -0.02
N ALA A 33 -10.19 -0.15 -0.05
CA ALA A 33 -10.07 1.08 -0.83
C ALA A 33 -8.99 2.05 -0.31
N PHE A 34 -8.68 1.99 1.00
CA PHE A 34 -7.71 2.89 1.64
C PHE A 34 -6.72 2.10 2.50
N SER A 35 -5.41 2.43 2.39
CA SER A 35 -4.37 1.93 3.30
C SER A 35 -4.19 2.81 4.53
N SER A 36 -4.60 4.08 4.43
CA SER A 36 -4.54 5.07 5.50
C SER A 36 -5.65 6.10 5.37
N VAL A 37 -6.04 6.72 6.50
CA VAL A 37 -7.06 7.78 6.58
C VAL A 37 -6.49 8.96 7.35
N PRO A 38 -6.58 10.20 6.84
CA PRO A 38 -6.18 11.39 7.56
C PRO A 38 -7.05 11.65 8.80
N VAL A 39 -6.39 12.04 9.87
CA VAL A 39 -7.01 12.40 11.14
C VAL A 39 -7.01 13.90 11.31
N VAL A 40 -8.17 14.44 11.61
CA VAL A 40 -8.36 15.86 11.86
C VAL A 40 -8.92 16.08 13.27
N LYS A 41 -8.79 17.30 13.77
CA LYS A 41 -9.36 17.73 15.04
C LYS A 41 -10.04 19.09 14.85
N ASP A 42 -11.24 19.24 15.38
CA ASP A 42 -11.91 20.53 15.42
C ASP A 42 -11.11 21.54 16.25
N GLY A 43 -10.71 22.64 15.63
CA GLY A 43 -10.01 23.77 16.22
C GLY A 43 -10.86 25.04 16.19
N GLU A 44 -10.34 26.13 16.73
CA GLU A 44 -11.03 27.43 16.75
C GLU A 44 -11.19 28.02 15.33
N ASP A 45 -10.21 27.76 14.45
CA ASP A 45 -10.16 28.29 13.08
C ASP A 45 -10.56 27.25 12.01
N GLY A 46 -11.06 26.05 12.40
CA GLY A 46 -11.45 24.97 11.52
C GLY A 46 -10.81 23.62 11.90
N GLU A 47 -10.91 22.65 11.00
CA GLU A 47 -10.32 21.30 11.22
C GLU A 47 -8.81 21.35 11.05
N GLU A 48 -8.05 21.06 12.11
CA GLU A 48 -6.59 20.94 12.11
C GLU A 48 -6.15 19.51 11.77
N PHE A 49 -5.17 19.33 10.88
CA PHE A 49 -4.56 18.05 10.58
C PHE A 49 -3.74 17.53 11.77
N ARG A 50 -3.81 16.23 12.04
CA ARG A 50 -3.11 15.58 13.18
C ARG A 50 -2.18 14.46 12.78
N GLY A 51 -2.33 13.89 11.60
CA GLY A 51 -1.57 12.77 11.11
C GLY A 51 -2.43 11.79 10.33
N LEU A 52 -1.92 10.58 10.14
CA LEU A 52 -2.64 9.48 9.51
C LEU A 52 -2.90 8.36 10.52
N VAL A 53 -3.98 7.62 10.31
CA VAL A 53 -4.13 6.27 10.87
C VAL A 53 -3.98 5.29 9.73
N THR A 54 -3.06 4.35 9.89
CA THR A 54 -2.77 3.31 8.90
C THR A 54 -3.42 1.99 9.28
N ARG A 55 -3.60 1.11 8.30
CA ARG A 55 -4.05 -0.26 8.57
C ARG A 55 -3.07 -1.01 9.46
N GLU A 56 -1.77 -0.77 9.26
CA GLU A 56 -0.68 -1.36 10.06
C GLU A 56 -0.78 -0.95 11.53
N ALA A 57 -0.96 0.35 11.82
CA ALA A 57 -1.16 0.84 13.20
C ALA A 57 -2.35 0.16 13.90
N LEU A 58 -3.43 -0.11 13.15
CA LEU A 58 -4.58 -0.84 13.68
C LEU A 58 -4.27 -2.31 13.99
N ILE A 59 -3.43 -2.96 13.19
CA ILE A 59 -3.01 -4.36 13.38
C ILE A 59 -2.02 -4.48 14.53
N GLU A 60 -1.04 -3.59 14.61
CA GLU A 60 0.00 -3.63 15.64
C GLU A 60 -0.53 -3.33 17.05
N ARG A 61 -1.58 -2.49 17.14
CA ARG A 61 -2.18 -2.08 18.42
C ARG A 61 -3.64 -2.50 18.52
N PRO A 62 -3.94 -3.81 18.55
CA PRO A 62 -5.31 -4.33 18.48
C PRO A 62 -6.17 -3.95 19.69
N ASP A 63 -5.56 -3.74 20.85
CA ASP A 63 -6.25 -3.41 22.11
C ASP A 63 -6.45 -1.90 22.33
N GLU A 64 -5.88 -1.04 21.45
CA GLU A 64 -6.03 0.41 21.57
C GLU A 64 -7.32 0.86 20.87
N ASP A 65 -8.21 1.47 21.63
CA ASP A 65 -9.51 1.94 21.15
C ASP A 65 -9.54 3.46 20.88
N GLN A 66 -8.62 4.21 21.50
CA GLN A 66 -8.57 5.65 21.31
C GLN A 66 -7.86 6.00 20.01
N LEU A 67 -8.60 6.56 19.06
CA LEU A 67 -8.06 6.96 17.75
C LEU A 67 -6.83 7.86 17.87
N ALA A 68 -6.82 8.78 18.84
CA ALA A 68 -5.70 9.71 19.06
C ALA A 68 -4.36 9.03 19.39
N LEU A 69 -4.36 7.81 19.92
CA LEU A 69 -3.17 7.03 20.23
C LEU A 69 -2.72 6.16 19.04
N LEU A 70 -3.54 6.03 18.02
CA LEU A 70 -3.27 5.30 16.78
C LEU A 70 -2.77 6.22 15.65
N VAL A 71 -2.81 7.55 15.88
CA VAL A 71 -2.34 8.55 14.91
C VAL A 71 -0.82 8.50 14.79
N GLU A 72 -0.34 8.45 13.56
CA GLU A 72 1.07 8.55 13.21
C GLU A 72 1.37 9.90 12.58
N GLU A 73 2.46 10.53 13.02
CA GLU A 73 2.99 11.73 12.38
C GLU A 73 3.68 11.33 11.09
N VAL A 74 3.27 11.96 9.99
CA VAL A 74 3.84 11.70 8.66
C VAL A 74 4.35 13.00 8.04
N PRO A 75 5.32 12.93 7.13
CA PRO A 75 5.75 14.08 6.37
C PRO A 75 4.60 14.71 5.58
N THR A 76 4.58 16.03 5.51
CA THR A 76 3.56 16.80 4.80
C THR A 76 4.20 17.77 3.81
N VAL A 77 3.42 18.21 2.83
CA VAL A 77 3.80 19.31 1.92
C VAL A 77 2.75 20.40 1.95
N THR A 78 3.09 21.59 1.44
CA THR A 78 2.10 22.66 1.23
C THR A 78 1.52 22.59 -0.17
N SER A 79 0.38 23.21 -0.40
CA SER A 79 -0.25 23.31 -1.73
C SER A 79 0.61 24.06 -2.76
N GLU A 80 1.51 24.95 -2.30
CA GLU A 80 2.44 25.69 -3.14
C GLU A 80 3.72 24.91 -3.51
N ALA A 81 4.00 23.79 -2.84
CA ALA A 81 5.15 22.94 -3.13
C ALA A 81 5.11 22.39 -4.56
N SER A 82 6.28 22.05 -5.11
CA SER A 82 6.36 21.41 -6.42
C SER A 82 6.10 19.91 -6.34
N LEU A 83 5.70 19.27 -7.45
CA LEU A 83 5.61 17.81 -7.53
C LEU A 83 6.99 17.13 -7.41
N ALA A 84 8.09 17.84 -7.73
CA ALA A 84 9.45 17.37 -7.49
C ALA A 84 9.76 17.28 -5.97
N ASP A 85 9.23 18.23 -5.15
CA ASP A 85 9.34 18.14 -3.70
C ASP A 85 8.58 16.94 -3.15
N VAL A 86 7.39 16.64 -3.70
CA VAL A 86 6.63 15.43 -3.37
C VAL A 86 7.44 14.18 -3.73
N ALA A 87 7.98 14.11 -4.95
CA ALA A 87 8.80 12.98 -5.42
C ALA A 87 10.00 12.73 -4.49
N ARG A 88 10.67 13.81 -4.06
CA ARG A 88 11.80 13.74 -3.12
C ARG A 88 11.34 13.23 -1.75
N LEU A 89 10.25 13.77 -1.22
CA LEU A 89 9.70 13.39 0.08
C LEU A 89 9.27 11.92 0.12
N VAL A 90 8.57 11.44 -0.91
CA VAL A 90 8.17 10.04 -1.06
C VAL A 90 9.39 9.11 -1.04
N ARG A 91 10.42 9.43 -1.81
CA ARG A 91 11.66 8.61 -1.86
C ARG A 91 12.44 8.60 -0.54
N GLU A 92 12.42 9.69 0.22
CA GLU A 92 13.11 9.79 1.50
C GLU A 92 12.35 9.12 2.65
N SER A 93 11.03 9.22 2.63
CA SER A 93 10.17 8.75 3.73
C SER A 93 9.59 7.36 3.52
N GLY A 94 9.50 6.90 2.27
CA GLY A 94 8.81 5.65 1.91
C GLY A 94 7.28 5.76 1.90
N HIS A 95 6.71 6.95 2.17
CA HIS A 95 5.26 7.13 2.21
C HIS A 95 4.70 7.49 0.83
N ASN A 96 3.93 6.60 0.23
CA ASN A 96 3.36 6.79 -1.12
C ASN A 96 2.19 7.80 -1.16
N ARG A 97 1.70 8.24 0.00
CA ARG A 97 0.63 9.23 0.16
C ARG A 97 1.10 10.32 1.08
N VAL A 98 1.05 11.56 0.60
CA VAL A 98 1.55 12.72 1.33
C VAL A 98 0.38 13.69 1.59
N PRO A 99 0.03 13.96 2.85
CA PRO A 99 -0.95 14.98 3.18
C PRO A 99 -0.46 16.37 2.77
N VAL A 100 -1.35 17.15 2.16
CA VAL A 100 -1.12 18.54 1.81
C VAL A 100 -1.72 19.40 2.93
N VAL A 101 -0.86 20.17 3.62
CA VAL A 101 -1.25 20.91 4.81
C VAL A 101 -0.86 22.37 4.68
N ASP A 102 -1.83 23.25 4.73
CA ASP A 102 -1.65 24.71 4.71
C ASP A 102 -2.14 25.30 6.03
N ASN A 103 -1.26 25.99 6.77
CA ASN A 103 -1.57 26.62 8.05
C ASN A 103 -2.25 25.66 9.06
N ASP A 104 -1.72 24.47 9.21
CA ASP A 104 -2.21 23.38 10.06
C ASP A 104 -3.53 22.72 9.60
N HIS A 105 -4.11 23.15 8.47
CA HIS A 105 -5.33 22.59 7.90
C HIS A 105 -5.02 21.65 6.75
N LEU A 106 -5.74 20.51 6.69
CA LEU A 106 -5.64 19.58 5.56
C LEU A 106 -6.24 20.23 4.31
N ALA A 107 -5.42 20.50 3.30
CA ALA A 107 -5.84 21.01 2.01
C ALA A 107 -6.16 19.90 1.01
N GLY A 108 -5.54 18.72 1.16
CA GLY A 108 -5.74 17.58 0.27
C GLY A 108 -4.74 16.46 0.53
N ILE A 109 -4.67 15.52 -0.42
CA ILE A 109 -3.66 14.45 -0.46
C ILE A 109 -3.05 14.42 -1.86
N VAL A 110 -1.72 14.24 -1.93
CA VAL A 110 -1.01 13.96 -3.18
C VAL A 110 -0.32 12.59 -3.06
N THR A 111 -0.34 11.82 -4.15
CA THR A 111 0.18 10.46 -4.20
C THR A 111 1.27 10.29 -5.27
N VAL A 112 1.99 9.17 -5.26
CA VAL A 112 2.90 8.78 -6.35
C VAL A 112 2.15 8.80 -7.68
N THR A 113 0.94 8.23 -7.75
CA THR A 113 0.12 8.19 -8.97
C THR A 113 -0.15 9.58 -9.56
N ASP A 114 -0.30 10.61 -8.73
CA ASP A 114 -0.52 11.99 -9.20
C ASP A 114 0.75 12.56 -9.85
N VAL A 115 1.93 12.26 -9.29
CA VAL A 115 3.23 12.63 -9.89
C VAL A 115 3.43 11.89 -11.21
N ILE A 116 3.15 10.59 -11.26
CA ILE A 116 3.25 9.77 -12.50
C ILE A 116 2.28 10.26 -13.57
N ARG A 117 1.07 10.66 -13.20
CA ARG A 117 0.09 11.25 -14.13
C ARG A 117 0.59 12.56 -14.73
N ALA A 118 1.18 13.44 -13.91
CA ALA A 118 1.76 14.69 -14.39
C ALA A 118 2.97 14.44 -15.32
N LEU A 119 3.82 13.43 -15.01
CA LEU A 119 4.92 13.00 -15.87
C LEU A 119 4.41 12.44 -17.20
N ALA A 120 3.38 11.58 -17.19
CA ALA A 120 2.75 11.03 -18.37
C ALA A 120 2.18 12.10 -19.31
N ASN A 121 1.60 13.15 -18.74
CA ASN A 121 1.06 14.30 -19.47
C ASN A 121 2.14 15.27 -19.97
N GLY A 122 3.39 15.15 -19.52
CA GLY A 122 4.47 16.10 -19.85
C GLY A 122 4.36 17.44 -19.15
N GLU A 123 3.72 17.50 -17.99
CA GLU A 123 3.47 18.72 -17.21
C GLU A 123 4.60 19.04 -16.21
N ILE A 124 5.52 18.09 -16.02
CA ILE A 124 6.69 18.20 -15.14
C ILE A 124 7.96 17.77 -15.86
N ALA A 125 9.13 18.08 -15.28
CA ALA A 125 10.43 17.69 -15.80
C ALA A 125 10.67 16.18 -15.76
N GLY A 126 11.72 15.69 -16.44
CA GLY A 126 12.12 14.27 -16.44
C GLY A 126 11.51 13.43 -17.55
N THR A 127 10.73 14.02 -18.46
CA THR A 127 10.01 13.30 -19.53
C THR A 127 10.92 12.51 -20.47
N ASP A 128 12.13 13.04 -20.78
CA ASP A 128 13.07 12.47 -21.75
C ASP A 128 14.10 11.50 -21.11
N VAL A 129 14.07 11.32 -19.79
CA VAL A 129 14.99 10.41 -19.09
C VAL A 129 14.75 8.97 -19.53
N GLU A 130 15.80 8.24 -19.93
CA GLU A 130 15.71 6.82 -20.26
C GLU A 130 15.41 5.98 -18.99
N VAL A 131 14.50 5.00 -19.08
CA VAL A 131 14.10 4.18 -17.91
C VAL A 131 15.13 3.12 -17.52
N GLY A 132 16.06 2.79 -18.39
CA GLY A 132 17.08 1.77 -18.12
C GLY A 132 17.87 2.01 -16.82
N PRO A 133 18.41 3.21 -16.58
CA PRO A 133 19.10 3.55 -15.32
C PRO A 133 18.18 3.62 -14.09
N LEU A 134 16.89 3.85 -14.27
CA LEU A 134 15.93 3.98 -13.18
C LEU A 134 15.44 2.60 -12.67
N SER A 135 15.43 1.59 -13.56
CA SER A 135 14.90 0.26 -13.25
C SER A 135 15.83 -0.56 -12.36
N THR A 136 15.23 -1.45 -11.57
CA THR A 136 15.98 -2.45 -10.78
C THR A 136 16.16 -3.75 -11.54
N HIS A 137 17.32 -4.41 -11.33
CA HIS A 137 17.60 -5.75 -11.85
C HIS A 137 17.21 -6.86 -10.88
N ALA A 138 16.90 -6.53 -9.64
CA ALA A 138 16.38 -7.46 -8.66
C ALA A 138 14.86 -7.59 -8.87
N VAL A 139 14.44 -8.65 -9.52
CA VAL A 139 13.03 -8.96 -9.78
C VAL A 139 12.59 -10.06 -8.83
N ASN A 140 11.50 -9.83 -8.11
CA ASN A 140 10.85 -10.86 -7.33
C ASN A 140 10.12 -11.81 -8.29
N THR A 141 10.34 -13.11 -8.15
CA THR A 141 9.80 -14.12 -9.07
C THR A 141 9.22 -15.31 -8.31
N VAL A 142 8.13 -15.87 -8.83
CA VAL A 142 7.53 -17.10 -8.33
C VAL A 142 7.27 -18.07 -9.47
N TYR A 143 7.29 -19.37 -9.16
CA TYR A 143 6.96 -20.40 -10.15
C TYR A 143 5.44 -20.49 -10.33
N ARG A 144 4.97 -20.71 -11.54
CA ARG A 144 3.55 -20.74 -11.91
C ARG A 144 2.66 -21.66 -11.05
N GLU A 145 3.21 -22.81 -10.57
CA GLU A 145 2.48 -23.77 -9.73
C GLU A 145 2.60 -23.45 -8.22
N THR A 146 3.25 -22.33 -7.83
CA THR A 146 3.37 -21.93 -6.43
C THR A 146 1.98 -21.62 -5.87
N PRO A 147 1.56 -22.23 -4.73
CA PRO A 147 0.29 -21.93 -4.10
C PRO A 147 0.19 -20.45 -3.66
N LEU A 148 -0.94 -19.81 -3.88
CA LEU A 148 -1.14 -18.38 -3.63
C LEU A 148 -0.79 -17.92 -2.19
N PRO A 149 -1.07 -18.70 -1.10
CA PRO A 149 -0.61 -18.33 0.24
C PRO A 149 0.91 -18.30 0.40
N VAL A 150 1.65 -19.09 -0.41
CA VAL A 150 3.11 -19.06 -0.43
C VAL A 150 3.59 -17.84 -1.19
N VAL A 151 2.92 -17.47 -2.29
CA VAL A 151 3.21 -16.22 -3.01
C VAL A 151 3.05 -15.03 -2.08
N GLN A 152 1.94 -14.95 -1.33
CA GLN A 152 1.73 -13.88 -0.34
C GLN A 152 2.89 -13.78 0.66
N ALA A 153 3.29 -14.92 1.23
CA ALA A 153 4.42 -14.96 2.17
C ALA A 153 5.76 -14.52 1.54
N GLU A 154 5.98 -14.81 0.25
CA GLU A 154 7.17 -14.37 -0.49
C GLU A 154 7.13 -12.85 -0.76
N LEU A 155 5.96 -12.28 -1.09
CA LEU A 155 5.78 -10.83 -1.26
C LEU A 155 6.06 -10.09 0.06
N ASP A 156 5.46 -10.55 1.16
CA ASP A 156 5.67 -10.01 2.51
C ASP A 156 7.15 -10.07 2.93
N TYR A 157 7.81 -11.22 2.69
CA TYR A 157 9.22 -11.40 3.02
C TYR A 157 10.16 -10.52 2.19
N ALA A 158 9.84 -10.33 0.91
CA ALA A 158 10.61 -9.51 -0.02
C ALA A 158 10.34 -8.00 0.14
N ASP A 159 9.28 -7.64 0.87
CA ASP A 159 8.79 -6.26 1.02
C ASP A 159 8.55 -5.59 -0.35
N VAL A 160 7.89 -6.33 -1.25
CA VAL A 160 7.50 -5.84 -2.59
C VAL A 160 6.10 -6.32 -2.95
N PRO A 161 5.27 -5.45 -3.57
CA PRO A 161 3.85 -5.75 -3.83
C PRO A 161 3.61 -6.60 -5.09
N TYR A 162 4.65 -7.21 -5.68
CA TYR A 162 4.56 -7.93 -6.94
C TYR A 162 5.51 -9.11 -7.04
N ALA A 163 5.16 -10.08 -7.89
CA ALA A 163 6.07 -11.11 -8.41
C ALA A 163 5.85 -11.33 -9.91
N ALA A 164 6.93 -11.52 -10.66
CA ALA A 164 6.83 -12.09 -11.99
C ALA A 164 6.63 -13.61 -11.88
N VAL A 165 5.64 -14.12 -12.59
CA VAL A 165 5.33 -15.55 -12.61
C VAL A 165 6.10 -16.20 -13.76
N LEU A 166 6.87 -17.23 -13.43
CA LEU A 166 7.71 -17.96 -14.39
C LEU A 166 7.07 -19.29 -14.79
N ASP A 167 7.20 -19.63 -16.06
CA ASP A 167 6.78 -20.92 -16.61
C ASP A 167 7.78 -22.05 -16.28
N ASP A 168 7.58 -23.24 -16.89
CA ASP A 168 8.44 -24.43 -16.71
C ASP A 168 9.86 -24.26 -17.28
N GLU A 169 10.04 -23.35 -18.24
CA GLU A 169 11.30 -22.99 -18.87
C GLU A 169 12.03 -21.86 -18.11
N GLY A 170 11.35 -21.20 -17.14
CA GLY A 170 11.87 -20.07 -16.37
C GLY A 170 11.66 -18.73 -17.07
N GLU A 171 10.81 -18.69 -18.10
CA GLU A 171 10.47 -17.47 -18.81
C GLU A 171 9.27 -16.77 -18.13
N PRO A 172 9.19 -15.43 -18.17
CA PRO A 172 8.08 -14.68 -17.56
C PRO A 172 6.77 -14.89 -18.34
N GLU A 173 5.79 -15.46 -17.67
CA GLU A 173 4.46 -15.78 -18.22
C GLU A 173 3.40 -14.75 -17.80
N GLY A 174 3.56 -14.11 -16.64
CA GLY A 174 2.62 -13.15 -16.12
C GLY A 174 3.16 -12.33 -14.94
N MET A 175 2.34 -11.42 -14.44
CA MET A 175 2.57 -10.69 -13.19
C MET A 175 1.47 -11.00 -12.19
N LEU A 176 1.84 -11.11 -10.93
CA LEU A 176 0.92 -11.26 -9.82
C LEU A 176 1.25 -10.22 -8.76
N THR A 177 0.23 -9.53 -8.26
CA THR A 177 0.36 -8.45 -7.30
C THR A 177 -0.41 -8.75 -6.02
N GLU A 178 -0.16 -8.00 -4.96
CA GLU A 178 -0.98 -8.07 -3.74
C GLU A 178 -2.46 -7.80 -4.02
N VAL A 179 -2.79 -6.96 -5.01
CA VAL A 179 -4.17 -6.66 -5.39
C VAL A 179 -4.87 -7.90 -5.89
N ASP A 180 -4.22 -8.69 -6.77
CA ASP A 180 -4.77 -9.95 -7.29
C ASP A 180 -5.03 -10.96 -6.17
N ILE A 181 -4.17 -10.99 -5.14
CA ILE A 181 -4.35 -11.85 -3.96
C ILE A 181 -5.51 -11.37 -3.09
N ILE A 182 -5.62 -10.05 -2.85
CA ILE A 182 -6.69 -9.46 -2.03
C ILE A 182 -8.05 -9.67 -2.68
N GLU A 183 -8.16 -9.58 -4.00
CA GLU A 183 -9.42 -9.78 -4.74
C GLU A 183 -10.02 -11.17 -4.53
N VAL A 184 -9.18 -12.20 -4.34
CA VAL A 184 -9.61 -13.58 -4.16
C VAL A 184 -9.61 -14.04 -2.70
N ALA A 185 -9.02 -13.24 -1.81
CA ALA A 185 -9.01 -13.49 -0.38
C ALA A 185 -10.43 -13.40 0.21
N ARG A 186 -10.80 -14.37 1.05
CA ARG A 186 -12.09 -14.40 1.74
C ARG A 186 -11.90 -14.10 3.21
N VAL A 187 -12.71 -13.19 3.74
CA VAL A 187 -12.78 -12.99 5.19
C VAL A 187 -13.76 -14.00 5.75
N GLU A 188 -13.26 -15.02 6.45
CA GLU A 188 -14.10 -15.92 7.24
C GLU A 188 -14.22 -15.37 8.67
N GLU A 189 -15.45 -15.12 9.10
CA GLU A 189 -15.75 -14.86 10.50
C GLU A 189 -15.61 -16.19 11.26
N GLY A 190 -14.47 -16.40 11.90
CA GLY A 190 -14.21 -17.54 12.74
C GLY A 190 -14.46 -17.22 14.20
N GLU A 191 -15.10 -18.14 14.93
CA GLU A 191 -15.03 -18.16 16.39
C GLU A 191 -13.73 -18.87 16.78
N ALA A 192 -12.70 -18.11 17.21
CA ALA A 192 -11.53 -18.74 17.82
C ALA A 192 -11.93 -19.27 19.20
N GLU A 193 -11.91 -20.57 19.39
CA GLU A 193 -11.86 -21.16 20.74
C GLU A 193 -10.54 -20.69 21.37
N THR A 194 -10.62 -19.69 22.24
CA THR A 194 -9.49 -19.28 23.05
C THR A 194 -9.20 -20.37 24.07
N GLY A 195 -8.26 -21.24 23.72
CA GLY A 195 -7.51 -22.07 24.66
C GLY A 195 -8.28 -23.24 25.24
N GLU A 196 -7.88 -24.45 24.85
CA GLU A 196 -7.95 -25.58 25.76
C GLU A 196 -7.32 -25.15 27.07
N SER A 197 -8.15 -25.11 28.12
CA SER A 197 -7.68 -24.98 29.48
C SER A 197 -6.71 -26.14 29.76
N LEU A 198 -5.43 -25.86 29.89
CA LEU A 198 -4.43 -26.81 30.42
C LEU A 198 -4.60 -26.99 31.93
N ALA A 199 -5.82 -26.89 32.43
CA ALA A 199 -6.14 -27.30 33.79
C ALA A 199 -6.47 -28.80 33.74
N ASP A 200 -5.45 -29.59 34.05
CA ASP A 200 -5.61 -31.00 34.39
C ASP A 200 -6.68 -31.13 35.50
N GLU A 201 -7.64 -32.03 35.35
CA GLU A 201 -8.78 -32.20 36.23
C GLU A 201 -8.43 -32.69 37.66
N ASP A 202 -7.15 -32.76 38.03
CA ASP A 202 -6.66 -33.39 39.27
C ASP A 202 -5.92 -32.46 40.25
N ASP A 203 -6.00 -31.15 40.16
CA ASP A 203 -5.35 -30.27 41.13
C ASP A 203 -6.38 -29.56 42.05
N ASP A 204 -6.49 -30.10 43.26
CA ASP A 204 -7.38 -29.70 44.35
C ASP A 204 -6.97 -28.38 45.04
N TRP A 205 -6.36 -27.42 44.30
CA TRP A 205 -6.02 -26.07 44.75
C TRP A 205 -6.94 -25.03 44.14
N LYS A 206 -8.15 -24.96 44.71
CA LYS A 206 -9.07 -23.85 44.46
C LYS A 206 -8.52 -22.58 45.04
N TRP A 207 -7.84 -21.73 44.23
CA TRP A 207 -7.70 -20.33 44.53
C TRP A 207 -9.05 -19.64 44.32
N GLU A 208 -9.76 -19.40 45.45
CA GLU A 208 -10.91 -18.49 45.44
C GLU A 208 -10.38 -17.07 45.14
N GLY A 209 -10.61 -16.59 43.91
CA GLY A 209 -10.34 -15.19 43.61
C GLY A 209 -10.33 -14.75 42.16
N ILE A 210 -10.23 -15.65 41.22
CA ILE A 210 -10.33 -15.27 39.80
C ILE A 210 -11.52 -16.00 39.21
N LYS A 211 -12.70 -15.35 39.24
CA LYS A 211 -13.79 -15.72 38.35
C LYS A 211 -13.30 -15.45 36.94
N ALA A 212 -12.97 -16.50 36.19
CA ALA A 212 -12.89 -16.43 34.75
C ALA A 212 -14.26 -15.93 34.24
N THR A 213 -14.34 -14.65 34.00
CA THR A 213 -15.50 -14.03 33.40
C THR A 213 -15.55 -14.50 31.96
N GLY A 214 -16.42 -15.50 31.74
CA GLY A 214 -17.04 -15.86 30.49
C GLY A 214 -16.11 -16.11 29.30
N ASN A 215 -16.37 -17.20 28.58
CA ASN A 215 -15.96 -17.37 27.19
C ASN A 215 -16.23 -16.08 26.41
N ARG A 216 -15.25 -15.19 26.33
CA ARG A 216 -15.25 -14.14 25.33
C ARG A 216 -14.72 -14.78 24.06
N TYR A 217 -15.65 -15.16 23.19
CA TYR A 217 -15.34 -15.36 21.79
C TYR A 217 -14.89 -14.00 21.25
N LEU A 218 -13.59 -13.84 21.04
CA LEU A 218 -13.08 -12.74 20.23
C LEU A 218 -13.36 -13.16 18.78
N PRO A 219 -14.14 -12.40 18.00
CA PRO A 219 -14.29 -12.66 16.60
C PRO A 219 -12.93 -12.51 15.94
N THR A 220 -12.27 -13.60 15.62
CA THR A 220 -11.07 -13.61 14.80
C THR A 220 -11.54 -13.62 13.35
N ARG A 221 -11.24 -12.56 12.64
CA ARG A 221 -11.36 -12.54 11.19
C ARG A 221 -10.12 -13.23 10.63
N ASN A 222 -10.28 -14.44 10.14
CA ASN A 222 -9.23 -15.13 9.39
C ASN A 222 -9.41 -14.76 7.92
N VAL A 223 -8.35 -14.23 7.32
CA VAL A 223 -8.28 -14.07 5.87
C VAL A 223 -7.84 -15.41 5.29
N GLU A 224 -8.72 -16.07 4.54
CA GLU A 224 -8.40 -17.30 3.83
C GLU A 224 -8.02 -16.96 2.38
N ILE A 225 -6.77 -17.29 2.02
CA ILE A 225 -6.26 -17.17 0.66
C ILE A 225 -6.35 -18.56 0.01
N PRO A 226 -6.96 -18.70 -1.19
CA PRO A 226 -7.08 -20.00 -1.86
C PRO A 226 -5.72 -20.64 -2.11
N ALA A 227 -5.54 -21.90 -1.70
CA ALA A 227 -4.31 -22.65 -1.94
C ALA A 227 -4.25 -23.21 -3.38
N GLU A 228 -4.51 -22.33 -4.36
CA GLU A 228 -4.47 -22.64 -5.78
C GLU A 228 -3.19 -22.05 -6.42
N PRO A 229 -2.75 -22.56 -7.59
CA PRO A 229 -1.52 -22.13 -8.27
C PRO A 229 -1.57 -20.64 -8.71
N ALA A 230 -0.42 -19.96 -8.62
CA ALA A 230 -0.24 -18.54 -8.96
C ALA A 230 -0.74 -18.19 -10.37
N HIS A 231 -0.51 -19.06 -11.37
CA HIS A 231 -0.91 -18.84 -12.77
C HIS A 231 -2.43 -18.65 -12.97
N ARG A 232 -3.26 -19.03 -11.99
CA ARG A 232 -4.72 -18.85 -12.08
C ARG A 232 -5.18 -17.44 -11.73
N PHE A 233 -4.31 -16.65 -11.13
CA PHE A 233 -4.61 -15.33 -10.59
C PHE A 233 -3.74 -14.22 -11.18
N MET A 234 -2.69 -14.58 -11.92
CA MET A 234 -1.81 -13.62 -12.57
C MET A 234 -2.46 -12.92 -13.75
N SER A 235 -2.00 -11.74 -14.06
CA SER A 235 -2.26 -11.06 -15.33
C SER A 235 -1.34 -11.62 -16.40
N GLU A 236 -1.90 -12.26 -17.45
CA GLU A 236 -1.14 -12.86 -18.57
C GLU A 236 -0.68 -11.82 -19.60
N ASP A 237 -1.42 -10.70 -19.74
CA ASP A 237 -1.12 -9.62 -20.67
C ASP A 237 -0.01 -8.71 -20.12
N LEU A 238 1.27 -9.12 -20.28
CA LEU A 238 2.41 -8.35 -19.82
C LEU A 238 2.58 -7.05 -20.61
N VAL A 239 2.29 -5.92 -19.96
CA VAL A 239 2.69 -4.59 -20.45
C VAL A 239 4.16 -4.38 -20.12
N THR A 240 5.02 -4.30 -21.12
CA THR A 240 6.47 -4.28 -20.95
C THR A 240 7.11 -3.00 -21.47
N VAL A 241 8.33 -2.72 -21.03
CA VAL A 241 9.10 -1.58 -21.48
C VAL A 241 10.53 -2.01 -21.85
N THR A 242 11.19 -1.28 -22.73
CA THR A 242 12.60 -1.47 -23.05
C THR A 242 13.46 -0.37 -22.42
N ARG A 243 14.76 -0.64 -22.17
CA ARG A 243 15.71 0.25 -21.50
C ARG A 243 15.80 1.67 -22.09
N LYS A 244 15.48 1.81 -23.39
CA LYS A 244 15.59 3.08 -24.13
C LYS A 244 14.28 3.88 -24.17
N ARG A 245 13.22 3.36 -23.59
CA ARG A 245 11.98 4.13 -23.47
C ARG A 245 12.19 5.27 -22.49
N THR A 246 11.44 6.33 -22.71
CA THR A 246 11.47 7.50 -21.82
C THR A 246 10.61 7.28 -20.57
N ALA A 247 10.90 8.03 -19.51
CA ALA A 247 10.10 8.04 -18.30
C ALA A 247 8.65 8.46 -18.59
N GLN A 248 8.42 9.38 -19.54
CA GLN A 248 7.10 9.76 -19.99
C GLN A 248 6.35 8.59 -20.65
N ASP A 249 7.00 7.88 -21.58
CA ASP A 249 6.40 6.71 -22.25
C ASP A 249 5.99 5.64 -21.21
N ALA A 250 6.87 5.38 -20.22
CA ALA A 250 6.60 4.41 -19.16
C ALA A 250 5.45 4.88 -18.25
N ALA A 251 5.44 6.15 -17.85
CA ALA A 251 4.36 6.73 -17.08
C ALA A 251 3.01 6.64 -17.80
N GLN A 252 2.99 6.89 -19.13
CA GLN A 252 1.79 6.73 -19.95
C GLN A 252 1.29 5.29 -19.97
N LEU A 253 2.20 4.30 -20.08
CA LEU A 253 1.85 2.88 -20.02
C LEU A 253 1.24 2.52 -18.66
N MET A 254 1.85 2.98 -17.56
CA MET A 254 1.34 2.73 -16.19
C MET A 254 -0.06 3.29 -16.02
N ILE A 255 -0.27 4.57 -16.34
CA ILE A 255 -1.57 5.23 -16.17
C ILE A 255 -2.64 4.62 -17.11
N SER A 256 -2.30 4.29 -18.36
CA SER A 256 -3.27 3.79 -19.34
C SER A 256 -3.75 2.37 -19.04
N ASN A 257 -2.94 1.57 -18.34
CA ASN A 257 -3.23 0.18 -18.00
C ASN A 257 -3.56 -0.03 -16.51
N ASP A 258 -3.54 1.04 -15.71
CA ASP A 258 -3.79 1.01 -14.27
C ASP A 258 -2.83 0.04 -13.54
N ILE A 259 -1.53 0.16 -13.85
CA ILE A 259 -0.46 -0.69 -13.30
C ILE A 259 0.68 0.16 -12.73
N GLU A 260 1.32 -0.33 -11.70
CA GLU A 260 2.42 0.34 -10.99
C GLU A 260 3.80 -0.23 -11.33
N GLN A 261 3.84 -1.33 -12.11
CA GLN A 261 5.08 -2.02 -12.48
C GLN A 261 5.11 -2.38 -13.95
N LEU A 262 6.28 -2.24 -14.57
CA LEU A 262 6.55 -2.63 -15.96
C LEU A 262 7.78 -3.54 -16.01
N PRO A 263 7.65 -4.81 -16.42
CA PRO A 263 8.79 -5.64 -16.76
C PRO A 263 9.68 -4.99 -17.80
N LEU A 264 10.99 -4.95 -17.53
CA LEU A 264 11.99 -4.43 -18.45
C LEU A 264 12.52 -5.58 -19.33
N MET A 265 12.19 -5.53 -20.61
CA MET A 265 12.52 -6.61 -21.54
C MET A 265 13.67 -6.24 -22.47
N THR A 266 14.49 -7.24 -22.83
CA THR A 266 15.46 -7.16 -23.92
C THR A 266 15.30 -8.42 -24.79
N ALA A 267 14.74 -8.26 -25.98
CA ALA A 267 14.20 -9.34 -26.78
C ALA A 267 13.16 -10.14 -25.98
N ASP A 268 13.40 -11.41 -25.71
CA ASP A 268 12.48 -12.27 -24.97
C ASP A 268 12.86 -12.40 -23.47
N ASP A 269 14.02 -11.84 -23.06
CA ASP A 269 14.51 -11.93 -21.68
C ASP A 269 14.02 -10.78 -20.81
N MET A 270 13.49 -11.07 -19.62
CA MET A 270 13.27 -10.08 -18.59
C MET A 270 14.58 -9.73 -17.90
N VAL A 271 15.00 -8.47 -17.99
CA VAL A 271 16.29 -7.98 -17.47
C VAL A 271 16.15 -7.05 -16.26
N GLY A 272 14.93 -6.81 -15.82
CA GLY A 272 14.63 -5.96 -14.68
C GLY A 272 13.15 -5.62 -14.59
N ILE A 273 12.85 -4.70 -13.68
CA ILE A 273 11.51 -4.15 -13.49
C ILE A 273 11.62 -2.65 -13.22
N LEU A 274 10.65 -1.90 -13.68
CA LEU A 274 10.48 -0.48 -13.44
C LEU A 274 9.18 -0.29 -12.65
N ARG A 275 9.29 0.30 -11.47
CA ARG A 275 8.12 0.65 -10.65
C ARG A 275 7.80 2.14 -10.80
N ASP A 276 6.60 2.51 -10.48
CA ASP A 276 6.15 3.92 -10.43
C ASP A 276 7.07 4.77 -9.53
N ILE A 277 7.42 4.27 -8.35
CA ILE A 277 8.33 4.94 -7.41
C ILE A 277 9.75 5.14 -8.00
N ASP A 278 10.18 4.27 -8.90
CA ASP A 278 11.49 4.39 -9.57
C ASP A 278 11.50 5.56 -10.56
N LEU A 279 10.35 5.87 -11.19
CA LEU A 279 10.18 7.02 -12.09
C LEU A 279 10.30 8.37 -11.38
N LEU A 280 10.07 8.43 -10.05
CA LEU A 280 10.26 9.65 -9.28
C LEU A 280 11.69 10.18 -9.35
N ALA A 281 12.68 9.30 -9.60
CA ALA A 281 14.08 9.74 -9.80
C ALA A 281 14.22 10.66 -11.01
N ALA A 282 13.51 10.40 -12.11
CA ALA A 282 13.54 11.24 -13.29
C ALA A 282 13.04 12.67 -13.01
N VAL A 283 12.03 12.79 -12.14
CA VAL A 283 11.43 14.09 -11.78
C VAL A 283 12.37 14.94 -10.91
N ILE A 284 13.22 14.29 -10.11
CA ILE A 284 14.13 14.95 -9.15
C ILE A 284 15.43 15.40 -9.81
N GLU A 285 15.96 14.65 -10.78
CA GLU A 285 17.29 14.87 -11.38
C GLU A 285 17.35 16.07 -12.34
N ASP A 286 16.22 16.59 -12.79
CA ASP A 286 16.12 17.63 -13.82
C ASP A 286 15.88 19.06 -13.23
N GLU A 287 16.05 19.27 -11.92
CA GLU A 287 16.00 20.60 -11.29
C GLU A 287 17.37 21.29 -11.18
#